data_285e4c1a7e66acb87357f1155e08a77c
#
_entry.id   285e4c1a7e66acb87357f1155e08a77c
#
_cell.length_a   1.000
_cell.length_b   1.000
_cell.length_c   1.000
_cell.angle_alpha   90.00
_cell.angle_beta   90.00
_cell.angle_gamma   90.00
#
_symmetry.space_group_name_H-M   'P 1'
#
loop_
_entity.id
_entity.type
_entity.pdbx_description
1 polymer ?
#
loop_
_entity_poly.entity_id
_entity_poly.type
_entity_poly.pdbx_seq_one_letter_code
_entity_poly.pdbx_strand_id
1 'polypeptide(L)'
;MKGYCIMNIYEKIFARLEELHMSQIELSRRTGIATSTISDWRKKQINPQTDKLVAICKALDMSLVDLLCDEEDIKQTETTDYVVDEKHIIEVFRTSDFKTKRRLLRYFELVEICREINQDNESKNNKRNVSVIQEVDGNNIVVINDIVFKGKRSVEWSDVEKYLRKYVGDFYQIAETEDIIYIGTDLPDEYSGSNYTKHIKGTIAKAKANAAQAIPEMIEIATAKTHEDNRKNKHSRQAKNGWYRYDTRFALPVYDENGDIERYNVFSARLLIRHASSGKMYLYDVLEIKKETSKSCQE
;
A
#
# COMPACT_ATOMS: atom_id res chain seq x y z
N MET A 1 19.22 32.26 -18.49
CA MET A 1 17.96 31.90 -17.87
C MET A 1 17.48 30.60 -18.53
N LYS A 2 17.68 29.44 -17.89
CA LYS A 2 17.10 28.17 -18.37
C LYS A 2 15.67 28.13 -17.87
N GLY A 3 14.70 28.15 -18.79
CA GLY A 3 13.29 28.03 -18.46
C GLY A 3 13.03 26.64 -17.88
N TYR A 4 12.52 26.59 -16.65
CA TYR A 4 12.07 25.38 -16.00
C TYR A 4 10.83 24.89 -16.71
N CYS A 5 10.92 23.69 -17.32
CA CYS A 5 9.80 23.05 -17.99
C CYS A 5 9.00 22.28 -16.95
N ILE A 6 7.98 22.93 -16.38
CA ILE A 6 7.02 22.26 -15.48
C ILE A 6 6.21 21.28 -16.33
N MET A 7 6.37 19.98 -16.13
CA MET A 7 5.58 18.97 -16.83
C MET A 7 4.09 19.10 -16.48
N ASN A 8 3.24 19.12 -17.49
CA ASN A 8 1.80 19.10 -17.29
C ASN A 8 1.31 17.72 -16.84
N ILE A 9 0.17 17.65 -16.17
CA ILE A 9 -0.41 16.39 -15.69
C ILE A 9 -0.57 15.37 -16.82
N TYR A 10 -1.03 15.81 -18.00
CA TYR A 10 -1.17 14.91 -19.13
C TYR A 10 0.18 14.35 -19.60
N GLU A 11 1.25 15.13 -19.55
CA GLU A 11 2.61 14.67 -19.94
C GLU A 11 3.11 13.59 -18.99
N LYS A 12 2.91 13.77 -17.69
CA LYS A 12 3.26 12.76 -16.67
C LYS A 12 2.47 11.46 -16.86
N ILE A 13 1.18 11.55 -17.18
CA ILE A 13 0.35 10.37 -17.50
C ILE A 13 0.91 9.61 -18.69
N PHE A 14 1.26 10.30 -19.77
CA PHE A 14 1.77 9.63 -20.97
C PHE A 14 3.20 9.11 -20.77
N ALA A 15 4.06 9.80 -20.05
CA ALA A 15 5.38 9.29 -19.66
C ALA A 15 5.24 8.00 -18.85
N ARG A 16 4.30 7.96 -17.90
CA ARG A 16 4.05 6.76 -17.09
C ARG A 16 3.48 5.60 -17.90
N LEU A 17 2.63 5.87 -18.90
CA LEU A 17 2.15 4.84 -19.83
C LEU A 17 3.31 4.22 -20.62
N GLU A 18 4.26 5.02 -21.08
CA GLU A 18 5.46 4.55 -21.80
C GLU A 18 6.37 3.71 -20.89
N GLU A 19 6.59 4.12 -19.65
CA GLU A 19 7.36 3.35 -18.65
C GLU A 19 6.74 1.98 -18.34
N LEU A 20 5.40 1.93 -18.26
CA LEU A 20 4.66 0.70 -17.97
C LEU A 20 4.41 -0.14 -19.24
N HIS A 21 4.83 0.33 -20.42
CA HIS A 21 4.48 -0.26 -21.71
C HIS A 21 2.96 -0.48 -21.89
N MET A 22 2.17 0.42 -21.28
CA MET A 22 0.71 0.34 -21.27
C MET A 22 0.11 1.17 -22.41
N SER A 23 -0.82 0.57 -23.17
CA SER A 23 -1.53 1.28 -24.24
C SER A 23 -2.66 2.17 -23.67
N GLN A 24 -3.06 3.21 -24.44
CA GLN A 24 -4.22 4.04 -24.10
C GLN A 24 -5.53 3.23 -24.02
N ILE A 25 -5.63 2.14 -24.78
CA ILE A 25 -6.78 1.22 -24.74
C ILE A 25 -6.82 0.50 -23.40
N GLU A 26 -5.67 0.05 -22.91
CA GLU A 26 -5.59 -0.61 -21.62
C GLU A 26 -5.88 0.37 -20.47
N LEU A 27 -5.38 1.61 -20.54
CA LEU A 27 -5.75 2.65 -19.59
C LEU A 27 -7.27 2.92 -19.60
N SER A 28 -7.87 3.02 -20.80
CA SER A 28 -9.32 3.16 -20.97
C SER A 28 -10.09 2.02 -20.30
N ARG A 29 -9.63 0.78 -20.49
CA ARG A 29 -10.25 -0.40 -19.89
C ARG A 29 -10.20 -0.38 -18.35
N ARG A 30 -9.07 0.03 -17.76
CA ARG A 30 -8.87 0.08 -16.31
C ARG A 30 -9.60 1.22 -15.62
N THR A 31 -9.73 2.36 -16.30
CA THR A 31 -10.29 3.58 -15.72
C THR A 31 -11.75 3.82 -16.08
N GLY A 32 -12.28 3.13 -17.10
CA GLY A 32 -13.59 3.43 -17.67
C GLY A 32 -13.65 4.72 -18.49
N ILE A 33 -12.52 5.42 -18.71
CA ILE A 33 -12.46 6.67 -19.47
C ILE A 33 -12.36 6.32 -20.96
N ALA A 34 -13.19 6.95 -21.78
CA ALA A 34 -13.19 6.70 -23.24
C ALA A 34 -11.81 6.97 -23.85
N THR A 35 -11.36 6.07 -24.75
CA THR A 35 -10.05 6.18 -25.43
C THR A 35 -9.92 7.50 -26.21
N SER A 36 -11.02 8.01 -26.77
CA SER A 36 -11.08 9.32 -27.43
C SER A 36 -10.72 10.46 -26.47
N THR A 37 -11.23 10.43 -25.23
CA THR A 37 -10.93 11.41 -24.19
C THR A 37 -9.45 11.37 -23.80
N ILE A 38 -8.87 10.16 -23.63
CA ILE A 38 -7.45 9.98 -23.35
C ILE A 38 -6.59 10.54 -24.49
N SER A 39 -6.96 10.23 -25.73
CA SER A 39 -6.27 10.73 -26.92
C SER A 39 -6.35 12.26 -27.03
N ASP A 40 -7.49 12.86 -26.65
CA ASP A 40 -7.67 14.30 -26.64
C ASP A 40 -6.75 15.02 -25.66
N TRP A 41 -6.44 14.43 -24.51
CA TRP A 41 -5.47 15.03 -23.57
C TRP A 41 -4.11 15.26 -24.24
N ARG A 42 -3.62 14.27 -25.01
CA ARG A 42 -2.34 14.38 -25.73
C ARG A 42 -2.43 15.36 -26.91
N LYS A 43 -3.50 15.25 -27.71
CA LYS A 43 -3.66 16.08 -28.93
C LYS A 43 -3.90 17.54 -28.63
N LYS A 44 -4.72 17.82 -27.61
CA LYS A 44 -5.12 19.17 -27.24
C LYS A 44 -4.28 19.77 -26.12
N GLN A 45 -3.32 19.01 -25.58
CA GLN A 45 -2.44 19.39 -24.46
C GLN A 45 -3.24 19.88 -23.24
N ILE A 46 -4.32 19.18 -22.92
CA ILE A 46 -5.20 19.50 -21.77
C ILE A 46 -5.09 18.46 -20.68
N ASN A 47 -5.20 18.91 -19.44
CA ASN A 47 -5.18 18.02 -18.30
C ASN A 47 -6.53 17.31 -18.12
N PRO A 48 -6.55 16.07 -17.62
CA PRO A 48 -7.77 15.41 -17.19
C PRO A 48 -8.56 16.22 -16.17
N GLN A 49 -9.86 16.01 -16.12
CA GLN A 49 -10.70 16.55 -15.07
C GLN A 49 -10.35 15.90 -13.72
N THR A 50 -10.51 16.64 -12.63
CA THR A 50 -10.08 16.25 -11.28
C THR A 50 -10.72 14.94 -10.81
N ASP A 51 -12.00 14.73 -11.15
CA ASP A 51 -12.77 13.53 -10.84
C ASP A 51 -12.17 12.22 -11.43
N LYS A 52 -11.34 12.35 -12.46
CA LYS A 52 -10.70 11.22 -13.16
C LYS A 52 -9.31 10.90 -12.64
N LEU A 53 -8.66 11.82 -11.92
CA LEU A 53 -7.25 11.68 -11.52
C LEU A 53 -7.03 10.48 -10.61
N VAL A 54 -7.93 10.22 -9.66
CA VAL A 54 -7.83 9.07 -8.74
C VAL A 54 -7.87 7.74 -9.50
N ALA A 55 -8.77 7.60 -10.47
CA ALA A 55 -8.86 6.39 -11.28
C ALA A 55 -7.62 6.21 -12.16
N ILE A 56 -7.07 7.30 -12.70
CA ILE A 56 -5.84 7.30 -13.49
C ILE A 56 -4.65 6.90 -12.62
N CYS A 57 -4.48 7.49 -11.44
CA CYS A 57 -3.41 7.14 -10.50
C CYS A 57 -3.44 5.65 -10.12
N LYS A 58 -4.63 5.13 -9.81
CA LYS A 58 -4.81 3.70 -9.53
C LYS A 58 -4.44 2.80 -10.71
N ALA A 59 -4.82 3.20 -11.92
CA ALA A 59 -4.54 2.41 -13.13
C ALA A 59 -3.06 2.41 -13.53
N LEU A 60 -2.34 3.50 -13.21
CA LEU A 60 -0.94 3.72 -13.58
C LEU A 60 0.04 3.38 -12.43
N ASP A 61 -0.47 2.90 -11.28
CA ASP A 61 0.34 2.65 -10.09
C ASP A 61 1.26 3.84 -9.76
N MET A 62 0.65 5.01 -9.61
CA MET A 62 1.34 6.24 -9.24
C MET A 62 0.54 7.00 -8.20
N SER A 63 1.23 7.71 -7.30
CA SER A 63 0.55 8.54 -6.31
C SER A 63 -0.01 9.81 -6.93
N LEU A 64 -1.02 10.37 -6.27
CA LEU A 64 -1.56 11.67 -6.68
C LEU A 64 -0.52 12.78 -6.53
N VAL A 65 0.39 12.66 -5.57
CA VAL A 65 1.50 13.58 -5.35
C VAL A 65 2.48 13.53 -6.52
N ASP A 66 2.88 12.34 -6.99
CA ASP A 66 3.77 12.20 -8.14
C ASP A 66 3.15 12.78 -9.41
N LEU A 67 1.83 12.68 -9.53
CA LEU A 67 1.10 13.25 -10.67
C LEU A 67 1.03 14.78 -10.62
N LEU A 68 0.91 15.37 -9.42
CA LEU A 68 0.68 16.80 -9.22
C LEU A 68 1.93 17.61 -8.93
N CYS A 69 2.98 17.00 -8.31
CA CYS A 69 4.23 17.66 -7.94
C CYS A 69 5.36 17.25 -8.88
N ASP A 70 6.30 18.17 -9.16
CA ASP A 70 7.53 17.84 -9.89
C ASP A 70 8.59 17.31 -8.91
N GLU A 71 9.52 16.46 -9.38
CA GLU A 71 10.56 15.84 -8.53
C GLU A 71 11.45 16.87 -7.80
N GLU A 72 11.57 18.08 -8.32
CA GLU A 72 12.33 19.17 -7.70
C GLU A 72 11.56 19.81 -6.53
N ASP A 73 10.24 19.84 -6.57
CA ASP A 73 9.41 20.31 -5.47
C ASP A 73 9.50 19.37 -4.26
N ILE A 74 9.70 18.07 -4.53
CA ILE A 74 9.84 17.03 -3.48
C ILE A 74 11.24 17.06 -2.85
N LYS A 75 12.29 17.32 -3.63
CA LYS A 75 13.68 17.37 -3.11
C LYS A 75 13.96 18.57 -2.21
N GLN A 76 13.23 19.64 -2.34
CA GLN A 76 13.35 20.81 -1.46
C GLN A 76 12.67 20.61 -0.10
N THR A 77 11.79 19.63 0.02
CA THR A 77 11.07 19.31 1.27
C THR A 77 11.78 18.30 2.18
N GLU A 78 12.78 17.57 1.66
CA GLU A 78 13.46 16.50 2.43
C GLU A 78 14.56 16.98 3.38
N THR A 79 14.89 18.28 3.45
CA THR A 79 16.04 18.78 4.23
C THR A 79 15.72 19.69 5.41
N THR A 80 14.46 19.86 5.77
CA THR A 80 14.09 20.68 6.94
C THR A 80 13.06 19.97 7.79
N ASP A 81 13.41 19.72 9.07
CA ASP A 81 12.47 19.41 10.15
C ASP A 81 11.46 20.58 10.27
N TYR A 82 10.42 20.56 9.44
CA TYR A 82 9.31 21.51 9.56
C TYR A 82 8.39 21.05 10.68
N VAL A 83 8.54 21.68 11.83
CA VAL A 83 7.41 21.83 12.74
C VAL A 83 6.35 22.61 11.96
N VAL A 84 5.31 21.92 11.53
CA VAL A 84 4.21 22.49 10.75
C VAL A 84 3.42 23.41 11.68
N ASP A 85 3.84 24.69 11.75
CA ASP A 85 3.06 25.73 12.42
C ASP A 85 1.96 26.20 11.46
N GLU A 86 0.70 26.09 11.88
CA GLU A 86 -0.47 26.57 11.12
C GLU A 86 -0.29 28.02 10.64
N LYS A 87 0.36 28.86 11.46
CA LYS A 87 0.66 30.25 11.11
C LYS A 87 1.59 30.35 9.92
N HIS A 88 2.59 29.47 9.84
CA HIS A 88 3.51 29.44 8.72
C HIS A 88 2.80 29.03 7.41
N ILE A 89 1.92 28.03 7.46
CA ILE A 89 1.11 27.63 6.29
C ILE A 89 0.23 28.79 5.81
N ILE A 90 -0.43 29.49 6.74
CA ILE A 90 -1.28 30.64 6.42
C ILE A 90 -0.45 31.79 5.78
N GLU A 91 0.74 32.03 6.29
CA GLU A 91 1.64 33.07 5.78
C GLU A 91 2.16 32.73 4.38
N VAL A 92 2.62 31.50 4.16
CA VAL A 92 3.02 30.97 2.85
C VAL A 92 1.87 31.07 1.86
N PHE A 93 0.65 30.70 2.26
CA PHE A 93 -0.52 30.83 1.41
C PHE A 93 -0.82 32.30 1.07
N ARG A 94 -0.76 33.23 2.06
CA ARG A 94 -1.05 34.64 1.84
C ARG A 94 -0.04 35.33 0.92
N THR A 95 1.24 34.99 1.04
CA THR A 95 2.35 35.58 0.28
C THR A 95 2.53 34.96 -1.11
N SER A 96 2.00 33.76 -1.35
CA SER A 96 2.08 33.08 -2.64
C SER A 96 1.34 33.82 -3.75
N ASP A 97 1.82 33.67 -4.98
CA ASP A 97 1.16 34.16 -6.17
C ASP A 97 -0.19 33.44 -6.44
N PHE A 98 -1.00 34.02 -7.33
CA PHE A 98 -2.33 33.50 -7.66
C PHE A 98 -2.29 32.06 -8.20
N LYS A 99 -1.25 31.71 -8.98
CA LYS A 99 -1.09 30.37 -9.56
C LYS A 99 -0.79 29.34 -8.49
N THR A 100 0.08 29.67 -7.54
CA THR A 100 0.42 28.82 -6.39
C THR A 100 -0.76 28.65 -5.44
N LYS A 101 -1.49 29.74 -5.11
CA LYS A 101 -2.74 29.68 -4.32
C LYS A 101 -3.76 28.72 -4.94
N ARG A 102 -3.97 28.82 -6.25
CA ARG A 102 -4.90 27.94 -6.96
C ARG A 102 -4.46 26.47 -6.96
N ARG A 103 -3.14 26.21 -6.99
CA ARG A 103 -2.58 24.85 -6.86
C ARG A 103 -2.82 24.29 -5.47
N LEU A 104 -2.55 25.07 -4.42
CA LEU A 104 -2.75 24.67 -3.03
C LEU A 104 -4.24 24.38 -2.75
N LEU A 105 -5.15 25.23 -3.19
CA LEU A 105 -6.59 25.00 -3.04
C LEU A 105 -7.04 23.71 -3.72
N ARG A 106 -6.57 23.46 -4.96
CA ARG A 106 -6.83 22.17 -5.63
C ARG A 106 -6.27 20.98 -4.88
N TYR A 107 -5.09 21.11 -4.29
CA TYR A 107 -4.51 20.06 -3.47
C TYR A 107 -5.39 19.76 -2.24
N PHE A 108 -5.86 20.78 -1.55
CA PHE A 108 -6.77 20.58 -0.41
C PHE A 108 -8.11 19.94 -0.83
N GLU A 109 -8.71 20.37 -1.92
CA GLU A 109 -9.91 19.75 -2.49
C GLU A 109 -9.69 18.25 -2.78
N LEU A 110 -8.54 17.91 -3.34
CA LEU A 110 -8.18 16.50 -3.64
C LEU A 110 -7.94 15.68 -2.37
N VAL A 111 -7.30 16.27 -1.36
CA VAL A 111 -7.12 15.61 -0.05
C VAL A 111 -8.47 15.36 0.62
N GLU A 112 -9.41 16.30 0.54
CA GLU A 112 -10.78 16.11 1.06
C GLU A 112 -11.52 15.00 0.30
N ILE A 113 -11.49 15.01 -1.03
CA ILE A 113 -12.10 13.94 -1.84
C ILE A 113 -11.47 12.57 -1.51
N CYS A 114 -10.14 12.50 -1.37
CA CYS A 114 -9.47 11.27 -0.95
C CYS A 114 -9.87 10.85 0.47
N ARG A 115 -10.09 11.80 1.37
CA ARG A 115 -10.55 11.56 2.74
C ARG A 115 -12.00 11.05 2.76
N GLU A 116 -12.89 11.63 1.97
CA GLU A 116 -14.27 11.17 1.81
C GLU A 116 -14.32 9.75 1.21
N ILE A 117 -13.53 9.48 0.17
CA ILE A 117 -13.43 8.15 -0.44
C ILE A 117 -12.86 7.14 0.58
N ASN A 118 -11.89 7.53 1.41
CA ASN A 118 -11.35 6.68 2.45
C ASN A 118 -12.33 6.48 3.61
N GLN A 119 -13.11 7.50 3.99
CA GLN A 119 -14.20 7.37 4.98
C GLN A 119 -15.32 6.47 4.45
N ASP A 120 -15.67 6.54 3.16
CA ASP A 120 -16.59 5.61 2.52
C ASP A 120 -16.02 4.19 2.44
N ASN A 121 -14.72 4.04 2.29
CA ASN A 121 -14.03 2.76 2.35
C ASN A 121 -13.88 2.27 3.81
N GLU A 122 -13.66 3.14 4.79
CA GLU A 122 -13.70 2.81 6.21
C GLU A 122 -15.10 2.41 6.67
N SER A 123 -16.15 3.07 6.22
CA SER A 123 -17.53 2.66 6.50
C SER A 123 -17.91 1.33 5.84
N LYS A 124 -17.31 0.98 4.68
CA LYS A 124 -17.39 -0.35 4.06
C LYS A 124 -16.44 -1.36 4.70
N ASN A 125 -15.27 -0.91 5.21
CA ASN A 125 -14.31 -1.69 5.97
C ASN A 125 -14.76 -2.00 7.40
N ASN A 126 -15.71 -1.27 7.97
CA ASN A 126 -16.33 -1.57 9.28
C ASN A 126 -17.06 -2.92 9.33
N LYS A 127 -17.05 -3.69 8.22
CA LYS A 127 -17.39 -5.11 8.16
C LYS A 127 -16.19 -6.05 8.16
N ARG A 128 -14.95 -5.53 8.17
CA ARG A 128 -13.78 -6.41 8.32
C ARG A 128 -13.68 -6.80 9.80
N ASN A 129 -13.71 -8.07 10.03
CA ASN A 129 -13.64 -8.65 11.37
C ASN A 129 -12.18 -8.70 11.85
N VAL A 130 -11.47 -7.56 11.75
CA VAL A 130 -10.05 -7.40 12.11
C VAL A 130 -9.93 -6.26 13.11
N SER A 131 -9.17 -6.47 14.17
CA SER A 131 -8.88 -5.47 15.21
C SER A 131 -7.42 -5.55 15.63
N VAL A 132 -6.89 -4.42 16.13
CA VAL A 132 -5.56 -4.38 16.76
C VAL A 132 -5.78 -4.29 18.25
N ILE A 133 -5.11 -5.15 19.01
CA ILE A 133 -5.10 -5.11 20.49
C ILE A 133 -3.65 -5.00 20.97
N GLN A 134 -3.48 -4.31 22.11
CA GLN A 134 -2.20 -4.26 22.80
C GLN A 134 -2.19 -5.33 23.90
N GLU A 135 -1.16 -6.17 23.88
CA GLU A 135 -0.94 -7.18 24.92
C GLU A 135 -0.34 -6.55 26.20
N VAL A 136 -0.33 -7.31 27.27
CA VAL A 136 0.16 -6.86 28.60
C VAL A 136 1.64 -6.45 28.55
N ASP A 137 2.42 -7.06 27.66
CA ASP A 137 3.84 -6.74 27.44
C ASP A 137 4.06 -5.46 26.62
N GLY A 138 2.98 -4.78 26.19
CA GLY A 138 3.02 -3.56 25.39
C GLY A 138 3.11 -3.79 23.88
N ASN A 139 3.25 -5.02 23.42
CA ASN A 139 3.28 -5.34 22.02
C ASN A 139 1.88 -5.34 21.38
N ASN A 140 1.79 -4.91 20.13
CA ASN A 140 0.54 -4.96 19.38
C ASN A 140 0.40 -6.31 18.65
N ILE A 141 -0.84 -6.78 18.53
CA ILE A 141 -1.21 -7.96 17.78
C ILE A 141 -2.48 -7.68 16.95
N VAL A 142 -2.49 -8.14 15.72
CA VAL A 142 -3.69 -8.07 14.86
C VAL A 142 -4.55 -9.29 15.10
N VAL A 143 -5.80 -9.10 15.52
CA VAL A 143 -6.77 -10.19 15.73
C VAL A 143 -7.71 -10.24 14.54
N ILE A 144 -7.73 -11.37 13.86
CA ILE A 144 -8.62 -11.66 12.74
C ILE A 144 -9.73 -12.56 13.28
N ASN A 145 -10.96 -12.04 13.36
CA ASN A 145 -12.07 -12.71 14.04
C ASN A 145 -12.86 -13.67 13.15
N ASP A 146 -12.54 -13.79 11.87
CA ASP A 146 -13.17 -14.76 10.97
C ASP A 146 -12.16 -15.43 10.03
N ILE A 147 -12.44 -16.69 9.69
CA ILE A 147 -11.65 -17.48 8.75
C ILE A 147 -12.36 -17.48 7.39
N VAL A 148 -11.90 -16.63 6.49
CA VAL A 148 -12.44 -16.52 5.12
C VAL A 148 -11.97 -17.69 4.26
N PHE A 149 -10.68 -18.03 4.33
CA PHE A 149 -10.07 -19.09 3.53
C PHE A 149 -10.11 -20.44 4.29
N LYS A 150 -11.23 -21.16 4.16
CA LYS A 150 -11.59 -22.34 4.98
C LYS A 150 -11.10 -23.70 4.44
N GLY A 151 -10.31 -23.77 3.40
CA GLY A 151 -9.90 -25.03 2.76
C GLY A 151 -9.56 -26.15 3.74
N LYS A 152 -10.24 -27.33 3.61
CA LYS A 152 -10.05 -28.46 4.54
C LYS A 152 -8.68 -29.12 4.39
N ARG A 153 -8.17 -29.26 3.17
CA ARG A 153 -6.89 -29.95 2.87
C ARG A 153 -5.83 -29.02 2.28
N SER A 154 -6.23 -28.06 1.47
CA SER A 154 -5.34 -27.09 0.81
C SER A 154 -6.01 -25.72 0.76
N VAL A 155 -5.20 -24.68 0.68
CA VAL A 155 -5.64 -23.29 0.41
C VAL A 155 -5.82 -23.14 -1.09
N GLU A 156 -6.94 -22.53 -1.51
CA GLU A 156 -7.11 -22.08 -2.88
C GLU A 156 -6.45 -20.69 -3.04
N TRP A 157 -5.21 -20.70 -3.52
CA TRP A 157 -4.38 -19.48 -3.60
C TRP A 157 -4.91 -18.47 -4.63
N SER A 158 -5.65 -18.91 -5.64
CA SER A 158 -6.30 -18.04 -6.60
C SER A 158 -7.37 -17.12 -5.96
N ASP A 159 -8.02 -17.60 -4.89
CA ASP A 159 -9.00 -16.80 -4.16
C ASP A 159 -8.31 -15.79 -3.24
N VAL A 160 -7.16 -16.16 -2.65
CA VAL A 160 -6.32 -15.24 -1.88
C VAL A 160 -5.78 -14.13 -2.79
N GLU A 161 -5.29 -14.48 -3.99
CA GLU A 161 -4.84 -13.53 -5.00
C GLU A 161 -5.92 -12.52 -5.37
N LYS A 162 -7.14 -13.02 -5.71
CA LYS A 162 -8.28 -12.15 -6.02
C LYS A 162 -8.62 -11.21 -4.87
N TYR A 163 -8.58 -11.73 -3.64
CA TYR A 163 -8.88 -10.94 -2.44
C TYR A 163 -7.86 -9.80 -2.23
N LEU A 164 -6.56 -10.07 -2.43
CA LEU A 164 -5.49 -9.08 -2.28
C LEU A 164 -5.56 -7.96 -3.31
N ARG A 165 -6.16 -8.19 -4.47
CA ARG A 165 -6.33 -7.16 -5.51
C ARG A 165 -7.07 -5.92 -5.05
N LYS A 166 -7.89 -6.03 -3.99
CA LYS A 166 -8.61 -4.88 -3.41
C LYS A 166 -7.70 -3.86 -2.74
N TYR A 167 -6.51 -4.27 -2.29
CA TYR A 167 -5.54 -3.38 -1.65
C TYR A 167 -4.60 -2.70 -2.64
N VAL A 168 -4.57 -3.16 -3.91
CA VAL A 168 -3.66 -2.62 -4.92
C VAL A 168 -3.92 -1.14 -5.15
N GLY A 169 -2.87 -0.33 -5.01
CA GLY A 169 -2.92 1.13 -5.11
C GLY A 169 -3.07 1.84 -3.76
N ASP A 170 -3.32 1.11 -2.68
CA ASP A 170 -3.35 1.68 -1.33
C ASP A 170 -1.93 1.81 -0.76
N PHE A 171 -1.80 2.57 0.33
CA PHE A 171 -0.57 2.64 1.12
C PHE A 171 -0.91 2.73 2.61
N TYR A 172 0.01 2.27 3.46
CA TYR A 172 -0.14 2.24 4.91
C TYR A 172 1.16 2.68 5.58
N GLN A 173 1.06 3.30 6.74
CA GLN A 173 2.22 3.79 7.48
C GLN A 173 2.54 2.85 8.64
N ILE A 174 3.82 2.49 8.80
CA ILE A 174 4.30 1.76 9.97
C ILE A 174 4.42 2.74 11.13
N ALA A 175 3.71 2.47 12.24
CA ALA A 175 3.66 3.39 13.39
C ALA A 175 5.03 3.59 14.07
N GLU A 176 5.90 2.58 14.11
CA GLU A 176 7.20 2.64 14.76
C GLU A 176 8.23 3.48 13.99
N THR A 177 8.23 3.39 12.66
CA THR A 177 9.30 3.95 11.80
C THR A 177 8.82 5.07 10.90
N GLU A 178 7.50 5.32 10.87
CA GLU A 178 6.84 6.25 9.95
C GLU A 178 7.01 5.93 8.46
N ASP A 179 7.57 4.76 8.15
CA ASP A 179 7.75 4.31 6.77
C ASP A 179 6.40 4.11 6.07
N ILE A 180 6.29 4.61 4.84
CA ILE A 180 5.11 4.43 4.00
C ILE A 180 5.29 3.21 3.12
N ILE A 181 4.41 2.23 3.26
CA ILE A 181 4.43 0.98 2.51
C ILE A 181 3.29 0.98 1.49
N TYR A 182 3.63 0.95 0.22
CA TYR A 182 2.70 0.90 -0.89
C TYR A 182 2.30 -0.55 -1.22
N ILE A 183 1.09 -0.72 -1.71
CA ILE A 183 0.60 -2.01 -2.22
C ILE A 183 0.63 -1.98 -3.75
N GLY A 184 1.66 -2.60 -4.32
CA GLY A 184 1.84 -2.68 -5.77
C GLY A 184 0.97 -3.75 -6.44
N THR A 185 0.90 -3.70 -7.76
CA THR A 185 0.15 -4.67 -8.57
C THR A 185 0.75 -6.07 -8.55
N ASP A 186 2.00 -6.19 -8.11
CA ASP A 186 2.75 -7.45 -7.99
C ASP A 186 2.44 -8.22 -6.70
N LEU A 187 1.93 -7.54 -5.65
CA LEU A 187 1.66 -8.21 -4.37
C LEU A 187 0.73 -9.43 -4.49
N PRO A 188 -0.42 -9.39 -5.18
CA PRO A 188 -1.30 -10.56 -5.23
C PRO A 188 -0.62 -11.80 -5.79
N ASP A 189 0.12 -11.66 -6.88
CA ASP A 189 0.81 -12.75 -7.56
C ASP A 189 1.99 -13.28 -6.72
N GLU A 190 2.78 -12.39 -6.13
CA GLU A 190 3.95 -12.76 -5.33
C GLU A 190 3.52 -13.40 -4.00
N TYR A 191 2.53 -12.85 -3.33
CA TYR A 191 1.99 -13.39 -2.08
C TYR A 191 1.45 -14.82 -2.26
N SER A 192 0.69 -15.07 -3.32
CA SER A 192 0.05 -16.36 -3.59
C SER A 192 0.96 -17.35 -4.29
N GLY A 193 1.88 -16.88 -5.14
CA GLY A 193 2.72 -17.69 -6.01
C GLY A 193 4.20 -17.77 -5.62
N SER A 194 4.63 -17.13 -4.53
CA SER A 194 6.03 -17.10 -4.11
C SER A 194 6.58 -18.50 -3.81
N ASN A 195 7.90 -18.60 -3.85
CA ASN A 195 8.58 -19.86 -3.49
C ASN A 195 8.27 -20.27 -2.04
N TYR A 196 8.15 -19.31 -1.12
CA TYR A 196 7.72 -19.56 0.25
C TYR A 196 6.31 -20.14 0.30
N THR A 197 5.36 -19.53 -0.40
CA THR A 197 3.96 -19.98 -0.45
C THR A 197 3.81 -21.41 -0.99
N LYS A 198 4.59 -21.77 -2.00
CA LYS A 198 4.58 -23.14 -2.58
C LYS A 198 5.08 -24.22 -1.63
N HIS A 199 5.90 -23.87 -0.63
CA HIS A 199 6.49 -24.84 0.29
C HIS A 199 5.74 -24.96 1.62
N ILE A 200 4.97 -23.97 2.04
CA ILE A 200 4.18 -24.04 3.27
C ILE A 200 2.94 -24.92 3.10
N LYS A 201 2.56 -25.62 4.17
CA LYS A 201 1.43 -26.56 4.19
C LYS A 201 0.64 -26.45 5.50
N GLY A 202 -0.55 -27.03 5.52
CA GLY A 202 -1.36 -27.20 6.72
C GLY A 202 -1.68 -25.89 7.43
N THR A 203 -1.44 -25.82 8.72
CA THR A 203 -1.75 -24.65 9.57
C THR A 203 -1.07 -23.38 9.09
N ILE A 204 0.18 -23.46 8.65
CA ILE A 204 0.94 -22.27 8.19
C ILE A 204 0.38 -21.73 6.87
N ALA A 205 0.02 -22.61 5.93
CA ALA A 205 -0.61 -22.18 4.68
C ALA A 205 -1.96 -21.48 4.94
N LYS A 206 -2.79 -22.05 5.83
CA LYS A 206 -4.05 -21.44 6.25
C LYS A 206 -3.84 -20.12 6.98
N ALA A 207 -2.81 -20.03 7.83
CA ALA A 207 -2.46 -18.81 8.53
C ALA A 207 -2.08 -17.70 7.53
N LYS A 208 -1.19 -18.00 6.56
CA LYS A 208 -0.83 -17.04 5.52
C LYS A 208 -2.04 -16.60 4.70
N ALA A 209 -2.89 -17.54 4.27
CA ALA A 209 -4.07 -17.20 3.49
C ALA A 209 -5.00 -16.22 4.23
N ASN A 210 -5.24 -16.48 5.53
CA ASN A 210 -6.13 -15.63 6.31
C ASN A 210 -5.47 -14.32 6.77
N ALA A 211 -4.14 -14.26 6.89
CA ALA A 211 -3.40 -13.03 7.12
C ALA A 211 -3.62 -11.99 5.99
N ALA A 212 -3.97 -12.43 4.79
CA ALA A 212 -4.35 -11.54 3.69
C ALA A 212 -5.52 -10.60 4.04
N GLN A 213 -6.35 -10.95 5.02
CA GLN A 213 -7.44 -10.08 5.47
C GLN A 213 -6.96 -8.84 6.23
N ALA A 214 -5.79 -8.92 6.83
CA ALA A 214 -5.26 -7.96 7.80
C ALA A 214 -3.97 -7.28 7.33
N ILE A 215 -3.72 -7.21 6.03
CA ILE A 215 -2.53 -6.56 5.46
C ILE A 215 -2.34 -5.13 5.98
N PRO A 216 -3.37 -4.26 6.00
CA PRO A 216 -3.24 -2.91 6.54
C PRO A 216 -2.74 -2.89 7.97
N GLU A 217 -3.44 -3.56 8.87
CA GLU A 217 -3.18 -3.57 10.30
C GLU A 217 -1.82 -4.23 10.62
N MET A 218 -1.45 -5.26 9.87
CA MET A 218 -0.13 -5.91 10.00
C MET A 218 1.02 -4.99 9.59
N ILE A 219 0.81 -4.08 8.64
CA ILE A 219 1.79 -3.05 8.28
C ILE A 219 1.85 -2.00 9.37
N GLU A 220 0.72 -1.50 9.85
CA GLU A 220 0.65 -0.42 10.84
C GLU A 220 1.37 -0.79 12.15
N ILE A 221 1.23 -2.04 12.62
CA ILE A 221 1.87 -2.51 13.86
C ILE A 221 3.28 -3.07 13.67
N ALA A 222 3.80 -3.09 12.45
CA ALA A 222 5.08 -3.72 12.15
C ALA A 222 6.26 -3.02 12.86
N THR A 223 7.25 -3.82 13.28
CA THR A 223 8.39 -3.37 14.10
C THR A 223 9.70 -4.00 13.62
N ALA A 224 10.79 -3.71 14.30
CA ALA A 224 12.10 -4.36 14.11
C ALA A 224 12.61 -4.30 12.65
N LYS A 225 12.64 -3.10 12.06
CA LYS A 225 13.14 -2.86 10.70
C LYS A 225 14.56 -3.40 10.51
N THR A 226 14.74 -4.26 9.50
CA THR A 226 16.05 -4.75 9.07
C THR A 226 16.23 -4.54 7.57
N HIS A 227 17.45 -4.24 7.12
CA HIS A 227 17.78 -4.02 5.72
C HIS A 227 18.69 -5.13 5.19
N GLU A 228 18.45 -5.58 3.97
CA GLU A 228 19.33 -6.48 3.22
C GLU A 228 19.57 -5.96 1.81
N ASP A 229 20.84 -5.91 1.42
CA ASP A 229 21.20 -5.59 0.06
C ASP A 229 20.70 -6.62 -0.94
N ASN A 230 20.37 -6.19 -2.14
CA ASN A 230 19.97 -7.10 -3.22
C ASN A 230 21.18 -7.88 -3.76
N ARG A 231 21.57 -8.97 -3.09
CA ARG A 231 22.74 -9.80 -3.45
C ARG A 231 22.51 -10.69 -4.68
N LYS A 232 21.26 -10.89 -5.08
CA LYS A 232 20.89 -11.72 -6.24
C LYS A 232 20.31 -10.83 -7.32
N ASN A 233 20.99 -10.71 -8.47
CA ASN A 233 20.56 -9.92 -9.62
C ASN A 233 19.14 -10.26 -10.18
N LYS A 234 18.44 -11.19 -9.59
CA LYS A 234 17.13 -11.68 -10.02
C LYS A 234 16.02 -10.60 -10.03
N HIS A 235 16.13 -9.58 -9.17
CA HIS A 235 15.17 -8.48 -9.06
C HIS A 235 15.86 -7.10 -9.16
N SER A 236 16.99 -7.01 -9.85
CA SER A 236 17.84 -5.81 -9.90
C SER A 236 17.13 -4.56 -10.44
N ARG A 237 16.11 -4.71 -11.28
CA ARG A 237 15.30 -3.59 -11.79
C ARG A 237 14.22 -3.15 -10.81
N GLN A 238 13.67 -4.05 -10.00
CA GLN A 238 12.53 -3.79 -9.13
C GLN A 238 12.92 -3.44 -7.68
N ALA A 239 14.02 -4.01 -7.17
CA ALA A 239 14.55 -3.80 -5.82
C ALA A 239 15.98 -3.24 -5.88
N LYS A 240 16.17 -2.11 -6.58
CA LYS A 240 17.50 -1.52 -6.78
C LYS A 240 18.14 -1.10 -5.47
N ASN A 241 17.35 -0.63 -4.52
CA ASN A 241 17.82 -0.16 -3.21
C ASN A 241 17.75 -1.24 -2.11
N GLY A 242 17.56 -2.52 -2.50
CA GLY A 242 17.53 -3.64 -1.57
C GLY A 242 16.14 -3.98 -1.02
N TRP A 243 16.14 -4.63 0.12
CA TRP A 243 14.97 -5.18 0.77
C TRP A 243 14.94 -4.79 2.23
N TYR A 244 13.73 -4.51 2.75
CA TYR A 244 13.50 -4.37 4.18
C TYR A 244 12.66 -5.54 4.68
N ARG A 245 12.86 -5.89 5.95
CA ARG A 245 12.00 -6.80 6.69
C ARG A 245 11.53 -6.14 7.96
N TYR A 246 10.29 -6.39 8.30
CA TYR A 246 9.67 -5.94 9.54
C TYR A 246 8.98 -7.14 10.20
N ASP A 247 9.07 -7.23 11.50
CA ASP A 247 8.36 -8.23 12.26
C ASP A 247 6.91 -7.75 12.50
N THR A 248 5.96 -8.68 12.45
CA THR A 248 4.55 -8.43 12.75
C THR A 248 3.93 -9.66 13.38
N ARG A 249 2.75 -9.49 14.03
CA ARG A 249 2.07 -10.59 14.73
C ARG A 249 0.57 -10.54 14.45
N PHE A 250 -0.04 -11.71 14.31
CA PHE A 250 -1.48 -11.81 14.13
C PHE A 250 -2.05 -13.06 14.80
N ALA A 251 -3.33 -13.02 15.10
CA ALA A 251 -4.06 -14.11 15.74
C ALA A 251 -5.25 -14.55 14.89
N LEU A 252 -5.49 -15.86 14.86
CA LEU A 252 -6.61 -16.49 14.17
C LEU A 252 -7.46 -17.30 15.13
N PRO A 253 -8.80 -17.26 15.02
CA PRO A 253 -9.68 -18.02 15.87
C PRO A 253 -9.58 -19.52 15.62
N VAL A 254 -9.75 -20.27 16.67
CA VAL A 254 -10.00 -21.70 16.66
C VAL A 254 -11.42 -21.89 17.18
N TYR A 255 -12.23 -22.56 16.38
CA TYR A 255 -13.63 -22.84 16.71
C TYR A 255 -13.77 -24.20 17.36
N ASP A 256 -14.70 -24.32 18.28
CA ASP A 256 -15.15 -25.58 18.86
C ASP A 256 -16.13 -26.32 17.92
N GLU A 257 -16.70 -27.43 18.39
CA GLU A 257 -17.66 -28.23 17.65
C GLU A 257 -19.00 -27.53 17.40
N ASN A 258 -19.32 -26.52 18.21
CA ASN A 258 -20.54 -25.72 18.10
C ASN A 258 -20.38 -24.51 17.13
N GLY A 259 -19.13 -24.21 16.76
CA GLY A 259 -18.77 -23.07 15.92
C GLY A 259 -18.46 -21.79 16.71
N ASP A 260 -18.35 -21.89 18.05
CA ASP A 260 -17.94 -20.79 18.90
C ASP A 260 -16.40 -20.70 18.97
N ILE A 261 -15.89 -19.49 19.22
CA ILE A 261 -14.43 -19.27 19.32
C ILE A 261 -13.96 -19.84 20.66
N GLU A 262 -13.20 -20.95 20.60
CA GLU A 262 -12.58 -21.59 21.75
C GLU A 262 -11.34 -20.82 22.23
N ARG A 263 -10.50 -20.40 21.28
CA ARG A 263 -9.23 -19.68 21.54
C ARG A 263 -8.70 -19.03 20.27
N TYR A 264 -7.60 -18.29 20.41
CA TYR A 264 -6.83 -17.77 19.28
C TYR A 264 -5.48 -18.44 19.18
N ASN A 265 -5.07 -18.83 17.97
CA ASN A 265 -3.70 -19.17 17.67
C ASN A 265 -2.95 -17.94 17.25
N VAL A 266 -1.85 -17.63 17.94
CA VAL A 266 -0.99 -16.49 17.63
C VAL A 266 0.12 -16.93 16.66
N PHE A 267 0.45 -16.07 15.73
CA PHE A 267 1.51 -16.26 14.74
C PHE A 267 2.41 -15.03 14.68
N SER A 268 3.70 -15.25 14.68
CA SER A 268 4.68 -14.26 14.23
C SER A 268 4.88 -14.37 12.72
N ALA A 269 5.19 -13.27 12.07
CA ALA A 269 5.45 -13.20 10.64
C ALA A 269 6.42 -12.06 10.31
N ARG A 270 6.99 -12.07 9.10
CA ARG A 270 7.81 -10.99 8.56
C ARG A 270 7.22 -10.44 7.29
N LEU A 271 7.06 -9.15 7.26
CA LEU A 271 6.76 -8.41 6.03
C LEU A 271 8.06 -8.30 5.21
N LEU A 272 8.03 -8.71 3.97
CA LEU A 272 9.11 -8.48 3.00
C LEU A 272 8.76 -7.27 2.16
N ILE A 273 9.56 -6.23 2.28
CA ILE A 273 9.34 -4.94 1.63
C ILE A 273 10.42 -4.72 0.56
N ARG A 274 9.99 -4.47 -0.66
CA ARG A 274 10.85 -4.12 -1.78
C ARG A 274 11.12 -2.61 -1.78
N HIS A 275 12.39 -2.20 -1.82
CA HIS A 275 12.79 -0.81 -1.95
C HIS A 275 13.13 -0.51 -3.41
N ALA A 276 12.25 0.19 -4.08
CA ALA A 276 12.36 0.51 -5.51
C ALA A 276 13.40 1.61 -5.77
N SER A 277 13.80 1.75 -7.03
CA SER A 277 14.71 2.83 -7.47
C SER A 277 14.14 4.23 -7.28
N SER A 278 12.83 4.36 -7.24
CA SER A 278 12.09 5.60 -6.95
C SER A 278 12.14 6.02 -5.47
N GLY A 279 12.76 5.23 -4.59
CA GLY A 279 12.73 5.44 -3.14
C GLY A 279 11.45 4.91 -2.46
N LYS A 280 10.45 4.47 -3.21
CA LYS A 280 9.22 3.91 -2.63
C LYS A 280 9.44 2.49 -2.13
N MET A 281 8.76 2.18 -1.03
CA MET A 281 8.76 0.86 -0.40
C MET A 281 7.44 0.15 -0.68
N TYR A 282 7.51 -1.08 -1.21
CA TYR A 282 6.33 -1.87 -1.58
C TYR A 282 6.30 -3.17 -0.79
N LEU A 283 5.14 -3.52 -0.25
CA LEU A 283 4.93 -4.86 0.30
C LEU A 283 5.04 -5.88 -0.84
N TYR A 284 5.92 -6.85 -0.66
CA TYR A 284 6.18 -7.90 -1.65
C TYR A 284 5.59 -9.24 -1.24
N ASP A 285 5.78 -9.63 0.04
CA ASP A 285 5.25 -10.87 0.58
C ASP A 285 5.19 -10.84 2.11
N VAL A 286 4.51 -11.82 2.71
CA VAL A 286 4.53 -12.11 4.15
C VAL A 286 5.17 -13.47 4.34
N LEU A 287 6.30 -13.52 5.01
CA LEU A 287 7.19 -14.66 5.12
C LEU A 287 7.35 -15.13 6.57
N GLU A 288 8.05 -16.25 6.73
CA GLU A 288 8.51 -16.77 8.02
C GLU A 288 7.41 -16.89 9.07
N ILE A 289 6.20 -17.22 8.63
CA ILE A 289 5.06 -17.38 9.52
C ILE A 289 5.31 -18.59 10.42
N LYS A 290 5.24 -18.36 11.74
CA LYS A 290 5.42 -19.37 12.77
C LYS A 290 4.32 -19.24 13.80
N LYS A 291 3.74 -20.38 14.20
CA LYS A 291 2.81 -20.41 15.32
C LYS A 291 3.62 -20.23 16.61
N GLU A 292 3.21 -19.27 17.42
CA GLU A 292 3.78 -19.07 18.74
C GLU A 292 3.27 -20.17 19.69
N THR A 293 4.19 -20.83 20.35
CA THR A 293 3.85 -21.74 21.45
C THR A 293 3.77 -20.90 22.73
N SER A 294 2.64 -20.95 23.44
CA SER A 294 2.58 -20.41 24.80
C SER A 294 3.73 -21.02 25.60
N LYS A 295 4.65 -20.18 26.07
CA LYS A 295 5.58 -20.60 27.13
C LYS A 295 4.70 -20.93 28.33
N SER A 296 4.63 -22.20 28.73
CA SER A 296 4.08 -22.56 30.03
C SER A 296 4.87 -21.77 31.05
N CYS A 297 4.21 -20.89 31.82
CA CYS A 297 4.77 -20.40 33.06
C CYS A 297 5.01 -21.66 33.92
N GLN A 298 6.27 -22.10 33.99
CA GLN A 298 6.69 -22.94 35.06
C GLN A 298 6.83 -22.01 36.27
N GLU A 299 6.01 -22.26 37.29
CA GLU A 299 6.08 -21.70 38.63
C GLU A 299 7.48 -21.93 39.24
#